data_3a51fb95977afa42596a0a21d2c768ca
#
_entry.id   3a51fb95977afa42596a0a21d2c768ca
#
_cell.length_a   1.000
_cell.length_b   1.000
_cell.length_c   1.000
_cell.angle_alpha   90.00
_cell.angle_beta   90.00
_cell.angle_gamma   90.00
#
_symmetry.space_group_name_H-M   'P 1'
#
loop_
_entity.id
_entity.type
_entity.pdbx_description
1 polymer ?
#
loop_
_entity_poly.entity_id
_entity_poly.type
_entity_poly.pdbx_seq_one_letter_code
_entity_poly.pdbx_strand_id
1 'polypeptide(L)'
;MRELHKNYSHYKQRRSTSDLLKTAIEESMIVGPRIWCNSGLDVEIHRDLEDPLTFFDTNRKRAEITYMTAAFGDLSVFCLKKGASVLQYAETILPSYPAKKTLDQITLEKKGKIIDDQYPHGWDKLDWDVYELMKNPFKSFYKVGRALNVSWQTVQDRFNKIIKNCKIWVLFLPKGYDNYHQAYLMFKTEYETDLRKELQKLDRTTVIYKFEDTILLHVFLDEILLKSHHYYRHFFELKREGTIHDLRVSVPIEWHSPYW
;
A
#
# COMPACT_ATOMS: atom_id res chain seq x y z
N MET A 1 -18.84 10.94 -4.65
CA MET A 1 -19.11 11.52 -6.00
C MET A 1 -19.64 12.97 -5.96
N ARG A 2 -20.72 13.30 -5.21
CA ARG A 2 -21.28 14.67 -5.18
C ARG A 2 -20.26 15.71 -4.69
N GLU A 3 -19.55 15.43 -3.62
CA GLU A 3 -18.51 16.30 -3.05
C GLU A 3 -17.28 16.38 -3.95
N LEU A 4 -16.84 15.26 -4.51
CA LEU A 4 -15.73 15.22 -5.45
C LEU A 4 -16.02 16.09 -6.67
N HIS A 5 -17.22 15.97 -7.26
CA HIS A 5 -17.62 16.83 -8.37
C HIS A 5 -17.68 18.29 -7.97
N LYS A 6 -18.24 18.61 -6.83
CA LYS A 6 -18.40 19.99 -6.34
C LYS A 6 -17.06 20.69 -6.10
N ASN A 7 -16.09 19.97 -5.52
CA ASN A 7 -14.86 20.56 -5.00
C ASN A 7 -13.69 20.49 -5.99
N TYR A 8 -13.68 19.52 -6.90
CA TYR A 8 -12.49 19.20 -7.72
C TYR A 8 -12.76 19.07 -9.21
N SER A 9 -14.03 19.03 -9.65
CA SER A 9 -14.33 18.86 -11.06
C SER A 9 -14.44 20.18 -11.80
N HIS A 10 -13.78 20.26 -12.95
CA HIS A 10 -13.97 21.34 -13.93
C HIS A 10 -15.16 21.08 -14.87
N TYR A 11 -15.79 19.91 -14.79
CA TYR A 11 -16.93 19.56 -15.64
C TYR A 11 -18.22 20.13 -15.09
N LYS A 12 -19.08 20.68 -15.99
CA LYS A 12 -20.41 21.17 -15.61
C LYS A 12 -21.36 20.05 -15.18
N GLN A 13 -21.15 18.84 -15.68
CA GLN A 13 -22.03 17.70 -15.42
C GLN A 13 -21.35 16.66 -14.50
N ARG A 14 -22.05 16.26 -13.45
CA ARG A 14 -21.61 15.21 -12.51
C ARG A 14 -21.37 13.86 -13.21
N ARG A 15 -22.12 13.57 -14.28
CA ARG A 15 -21.96 12.33 -15.06
C ARG A 15 -20.55 12.22 -15.63
N SER A 16 -20.02 13.29 -16.24
CA SER A 16 -18.67 13.28 -16.82
C SER A 16 -17.57 12.99 -15.79
N THR A 17 -17.72 13.47 -14.55
CA THR A 17 -16.79 13.17 -13.45
C THR A 17 -16.89 11.67 -13.07
N SER A 18 -18.10 11.12 -13.06
CA SER A 18 -18.31 9.69 -12.77
C SER A 18 -17.73 8.79 -13.84
N ASP A 19 -17.96 9.14 -15.11
CA ASP A 19 -17.46 8.38 -16.25
C ASP A 19 -15.93 8.41 -16.31
N LEU A 20 -15.31 9.57 -16.06
CA LEU A 20 -13.86 9.70 -15.98
C LEU A 20 -13.26 8.80 -14.87
N LEU A 21 -13.86 8.83 -13.66
CA LEU A 21 -13.39 7.98 -12.58
C LEU A 21 -13.56 6.49 -12.90
N LYS A 22 -14.66 6.13 -13.55
CA LYS A 22 -14.91 4.76 -13.99
C LYS A 22 -13.86 4.30 -15.00
N THR A 23 -13.57 5.11 -16.01
CA THR A 23 -12.51 4.84 -16.99
C THR A 23 -11.14 4.70 -16.30
N ALA A 24 -10.80 5.59 -15.37
CA ALA A 24 -9.53 5.50 -14.64
C ALA A 24 -9.39 4.20 -13.80
N ILE A 25 -10.50 3.67 -13.30
CA ILE A 25 -10.52 2.37 -12.60
C ILE A 25 -10.43 1.21 -13.61
N GLU A 26 -11.17 1.27 -14.71
CA GLU A 26 -11.17 0.24 -15.77
C GLU A 26 -9.79 0.11 -16.43
N GLU A 27 -9.08 1.22 -16.62
CA GLU A 27 -7.72 1.26 -17.14
C GLU A 27 -6.64 1.03 -16.06
N SER A 28 -7.03 0.63 -14.85
CA SER A 28 -6.14 0.40 -13.73
C SER A 28 -5.21 1.56 -13.38
N MET A 29 -5.61 2.80 -13.73
CA MET A 29 -4.93 4.02 -13.28
C MET A 29 -5.19 4.28 -11.79
N ILE A 30 -6.36 3.82 -11.32
CA ILE A 30 -6.74 3.83 -9.90
C ILE A 30 -7.05 2.39 -9.49
N VAL A 31 -6.25 1.83 -8.58
CA VAL A 31 -6.46 0.49 -8.02
C VAL A 31 -6.90 0.62 -6.57
N GLY A 32 -8.02 0.01 -6.23
CA GLY A 32 -8.68 0.20 -4.93
C GLY A 32 -9.92 1.10 -5.03
N PRO A 33 -10.33 1.79 -3.97
CA PRO A 33 -9.75 1.80 -2.61
C PRO A 33 -10.03 0.52 -1.81
N ARG A 34 -9.17 0.28 -0.80
CA ARG A 34 -9.35 -0.73 0.24
C ARG A 34 -9.14 -0.08 1.61
N ILE A 35 -9.73 -0.65 2.64
CA ILE A 35 -9.55 -0.17 4.01
C ILE A 35 -8.73 -1.20 4.76
N TRP A 36 -7.64 -0.74 5.35
CA TRP A 36 -6.72 -1.57 6.11
C TRP A 36 -6.50 -1.04 7.52
N CYS A 37 -6.64 -1.94 8.49
CA CYS A 37 -6.08 -1.79 9.82
C CYS A 37 -4.76 -2.58 9.83
N ASN A 38 -3.64 -1.91 10.02
CA ASN A 38 -2.32 -2.56 9.97
C ASN A 38 -2.03 -3.35 11.26
N SER A 39 -2.71 -3.03 12.34
CA SER A 39 -2.53 -3.72 13.61
C SER A 39 -3.00 -5.17 13.54
N GLY A 40 -2.24 -6.07 14.16
CA GLY A 40 -2.52 -7.50 14.12
C GLY A 40 -2.02 -8.19 12.85
N LEU A 41 -1.10 -7.57 12.13
CA LEU A 41 -0.39 -8.18 11.01
C LEU A 41 1.07 -8.42 11.37
N ASP A 42 1.54 -9.62 11.09
CA ASP A 42 2.95 -9.96 11.11
C ASP A 42 3.55 -9.81 9.73
N VAL A 43 4.83 -9.46 9.72
CA VAL A 43 5.68 -9.49 8.54
C VAL A 43 6.54 -10.74 8.56
N GLU A 44 6.49 -11.51 7.48
CA GLU A 44 7.36 -12.66 7.28
C GLU A 44 8.17 -12.46 6.00
N ILE A 45 9.47 -12.57 6.12
CA ILE A 45 10.42 -12.38 5.03
C ILE A 45 11.25 -13.64 4.86
N HIS A 46 11.18 -14.22 3.68
CA HIS A 46 12.05 -15.32 3.29
C HIS A 46 13.10 -14.81 2.30
N ARG A 47 14.33 -15.21 2.55
CA ARG A 47 15.49 -14.92 1.70
C ARG A 47 16.11 -16.23 1.26
N ASP A 48 16.80 -16.19 0.15
CA ASP A 48 17.61 -17.33 -0.32
C ASP A 48 16.81 -18.64 -0.48
N LEU A 49 15.51 -18.54 -0.82
CA LEU A 49 14.74 -19.73 -1.19
C LEU A 49 15.20 -20.22 -2.57
N GLU A 50 15.44 -21.52 -2.68
CA GLU A 50 15.77 -22.15 -3.96
C GLU A 50 14.63 -22.01 -4.98
N ASP A 51 13.39 -22.15 -4.52
CA ASP A 51 12.19 -22.03 -5.34
C ASP A 51 11.11 -21.15 -4.66
N PRO A 52 11.17 -19.83 -4.85
CA PRO A 52 10.18 -18.90 -4.29
C PRO A 52 8.76 -19.12 -4.83
N LEU A 53 8.61 -19.58 -6.08
CA LEU A 53 7.29 -19.79 -6.68
C LEU A 53 6.58 -21.01 -6.10
N THR A 54 7.26 -22.13 -5.94
CA THR A 54 6.67 -23.30 -5.26
C THR A 54 6.32 -23.00 -3.81
N PHE A 55 7.17 -22.23 -3.10
CA PHE A 55 6.84 -21.79 -1.74
C PHE A 55 5.59 -20.90 -1.72
N PHE A 56 5.51 -19.94 -2.64
CA PHE A 56 4.37 -19.04 -2.81
C PHE A 56 3.08 -19.83 -3.10
N ASP A 57 3.09 -20.71 -4.09
CA ASP A 57 1.91 -21.49 -4.50
C ASP A 57 1.38 -22.39 -3.38
N THR A 58 2.27 -22.95 -2.58
CA THR A 58 1.91 -23.82 -1.46
C THR A 58 1.28 -23.04 -0.31
N ASN A 59 1.74 -21.79 -0.07
CA ASN A 59 1.38 -21.06 1.15
C ASN A 59 0.35 -19.94 0.91
N ARG A 60 0.21 -19.38 -0.29
CA ARG A 60 -0.65 -18.21 -0.57
C ARG A 60 -2.13 -18.37 -0.20
N LYS A 61 -2.65 -19.62 -0.15
CA LYS A 61 -4.05 -19.91 0.17
C LYS A 61 -4.31 -20.17 1.66
N ARG A 62 -3.30 -20.09 2.52
CA ARG A 62 -3.47 -20.26 3.96
C ARG A 62 -4.34 -19.13 4.51
N ALA A 63 -5.25 -19.47 5.42
CA ALA A 63 -6.30 -18.55 5.91
C ALA A 63 -5.77 -17.30 6.64
N GLU A 64 -4.57 -17.40 7.22
CA GLU A 64 -3.90 -16.29 7.88
C GLU A 64 -3.24 -15.30 6.93
N ILE A 65 -2.96 -15.69 5.68
CA ILE A 65 -2.30 -14.82 4.69
C ILE A 65 -3.24 -13.70 4.24
N THR A 66 -2.79 -12.48 4.37
CA THR A 66 -3.51 -11.28 3.93
C THR A 66 -2.91 -10.67 2.67
N TYR A 67 -1.61 -10.86 2.50
CA TYR A 67 -0.86 -10.50 1.30
C TYR A 67 0.39 -11.36 1.22
N MET A 68 0.74 -11.83 0.05
CA MET A 68 1.96 -12.58 -0.19
C MET A 68 2.47 -12.25 -1.59
N THR A 69 3.78 -12.15 -1.73
CA THR A 69 4.44 -11.97 -3.01
C THR A 69 5.70 -12.81 -3.09
N ALA A 70 5.88 -13.49 -4.22
CA ALA A 70 7.16 -14.06 -4.62
C ALA A 70 7.96 -13.01 -5.39
N ALA A 71 9.26 -12.94 -5.16
CA ALA A 71 10.14 -11.98 -5.78
C ALA A 71 11.47 -12.62 -6.18
N PHE A 72 12.14 -11.99 -7.12
CA PHE A 72 13.50 -12.29 -7.54
C PHE A 72 14.46 -11.24 -7.00
N GLY A 73 15.58 -11.65 -6.44
CA GLY A 73 16.59 -10.76 -5.86
C GLY A 73 16.89 -11.10 -4.39
N ASP A 74 17.24 -10.10 -3.60
CA ASP A 74 17.63 -10.25 -2.19
C ASP A 74 16.49 -10.72 -1.24
N LEU A 75 15.26 -10.60 -1.70
CA LEU A 75 14.03 -11.02 -1.04
C LEU A 75 13.36 -12.05 -1.93
N SER A 76 13.17 -13.28 -1.43
CA SER A 76 12.48 -14.34 -2.15
C SER A 76 10.97 -14.30 -1.97
N VAL A 77 10.50 -14.07 -0.74
CA VAL A 77 9.07 -13.93 -0.41
C VAL A 77 8.88 -12.88 0.66
N PHE A 78 7.92 -11.99 0.43
CA PHE A 78 7.37 -11.07 1.42
C PHE A 78 5.92 -11.43 1.71
N CYS A 79 5.58 -11.55 2.99
CA CYS A 79 4.25 -11.96 3.40
C CYS A 79 3.74 -11.10 4.58
N LEU A 80 2.48 -10.69 4.47
CA LEU A 80 1.70 -10.15 5.58
C LEU A 80 0.68 -11.21 5.99
N LYS A 81 0.68 -11.59 7.26
CA LYS A 81 -0.24 -12.58 7.82
C LYS A 81 -0.87 -12.07 9.11
N LYS A 82 -2.01 -12.62 9.49
CA LYS A 82 -2.63 -12.36 10.79
C LYS A 82 -1.72 -12.92 11.90
N GLY A 83 -1.43 -12.10 12.90
CA GLY A 83 -0.50 -12.48 13.97
C GLY A 83 -0.25 -11.37 14.98
N ALA A 84 0.91 -11.40 15.63
CA ALA A 84 1.21 -10.61 16.82
C ALA A 84 1.61 -9.15 16.57
N SER A 85 1.41 -8.57 15.42
CA SER A 85 1.64 -7.14 15.19
C SER A 85 3.11 -6.69 15.13
N VAL A 86 3.86 -7.30 14.22
CA VAL A 86 5.22 -6.87 13.88
C VAL A 86 5.21 -5.75 12.83
N LEU A 87 4.13 -5.64 12.02
CA LEU A 87 3.94 -4.53 11.10
C LEU A 87 3.60 -3.26 11.90
N GLN A 88 4.58 -2.37 12.02
CA GLN A 88 4.45 -1.14 12.79
C GLN A 88 3.74 -0.04 12.01
N TYR A 89 3.96 0.01 10.70
CA TYR A 89 3.37 1.03 9.85
C TYR A 89 3.26 0.54 8.41
N ALA A 90 2.16 0.87 7.74
CA ALA A 90 2.05 0.73 6.30
C ALA A 90 1.11 1.80 5.72
N GLU A 91 1.43 2.29 4.54
CA GLU A 91 0.65 3.34 3.86
C GLU A 91 0.88 3.29 2.35
N THR A 92 -0.18 3.58 1.59
CA THR A 92 -0.05 4.01 0.19
C THR A 92 0.18 5.52 0.18
N ILE A 93 1.38 5.96 -0.13
CA ILE A 93 1.74 7.37 -0.18
C ILE A 93 1.16 7.98 -1.44
N LEU A 94 0.17 8.87 -1.26
CA LEU A 94 -0.47 9.56 -2.38
C LEU A 94 0.49 10.56 -3.01
N PRO A 95 0.58 10.56 -4.34
CA PRO A 95 1.49 11.44 -5.08
C PRO A 95 0.99 12.88 -5.13
N SER A 96 1.86 13.79 -5.56
CA SER A 96 1.48 15.15 -5.93
C SER A 96 1.18 15.25 -7.44
N TYR A 97 0.23 16.11 -7.78
CA TYR A 97 -0.01 16.46 -9.16
C TYR A 97 -0.07 17.99 -9.34
N PRO A 98 0.74 18.56 -10.21
CA PRO A 98 1.80 17.90 -10.97
C PRO A 98 2.92 17.37 -10.08
N ALA A 99 3.67 16.38 -10.59
CA ALA A 99 4.84 15.86 -9.91
C ALA A 99 5.88 16.96 -9.64
N LYS A 100 6.51 16.89 -8.47
CA LYS A 100 7.56 17.85 -8.08
C LYS A 100 8.95 17.25 -8.18
N LYS A 101 9.04 15.92 -8.10
CA LYS A 101 10.28 15.15 -8.14
C LYS A 101 10.07 13.81 -8.84
N THR A 102 11.16 13.24 -9.31
CA THR A 102 11.27 11.83 -9.69
C THR A 102 11.94 11.03 -8.57
N LEU A 103 11.87 9.71 -8.61
CA LEU A 103 12.39 8.84 -7.54
C LEU A 103 13.90 9.00 -7.33
N ASP A 104 14.65 9.31 -8.38
CA ASP A 104 16.09 9.60 -8.35
C ASP A 104 16.45 11.03 -7.88
N GLN A 105 15.45 11.84 -7.54
CA GLN A 105 15.62 13.21 -7.02
C GLN A 105 15.23 13.34 -5.55
N ILE A 106 14.82 12.26 -4.90
CA ILE A 106 14.50 12.33 -3.47
C ILE A 106 15.76 12.63 -2.65
N THR A 107 15.60 13.45 -1.62
CA THR A 107 16.69 13.81 -0.70
C THR A 107 16.26 13.54 0.73
N LEU A 108 17.18 13.09 1.57
CA LEU A 108 16.91 12.76 2.96
C LEU A 108 17.81 13.63 3.85
N GLU A 109 17.24 14.68 4.44
CA GLU A 109 18.01 15.71 5.16
C GLU A 109 17.70 15.72 6.66
N LYS A 110 16.45 15.43 7.04
CA LYS A 110 15.98 15.56 8.42
C LYS A 110 15.71 14.20 9.03
N LYS A 111 16.46 13.86 10.08
CA LYS A 111 16.20 12.66 10.87
C LYS A 111 14.82 12.72 11.53
N GLY A 112 14.15 11.59 11.59
CA GLY A 112 12.86 11.45 12.25
C GLY A 112 12.22 10.11 11.95
N LYS A 113 11.57 9.54 12.96
CA LYS A 113 10.90 8.25 12.87
C LYS A 113 9.43 8.42 12.54
N ILE A 114 8.89 7.53 11.72
CA ILE A 114 7.43 7.42 11.50
C ILE A 114 6.83 6.83 12.78
N ILE A 115 5.73 7.44 13.23
CA ILE A 115 4.97 6.95 14.38
C ILE A 115 4.23 5.69 13.97
N ASP A 116 4.33 4.65 14.79
CA ASP A 116 3.69 3.38 14.56
C ASP A 116 2.15 3.49 14.56
N ASP A 117 1.52 2.67 13.77
CA ASP A 117 0.07 2.58 13.71
C ASP A 117 -0.49 2.04 15.04
N GLN A 118 -1.52 2.69 15.54
CA GLN A 118 -2.09 2.33 16.83
C GLN A 118 -3.07 1.17 16.70
N TYR A 119 -3.01 0.23 17.64
CA TYR A 119 -4.01 -0.82 17.75
C TYR A 119 -5.40 -0.21 18.04
N PRO A 120 -6.46 -0.67 17.37
CA PRO A 120 -7.80 -0.12 17.55
C PRO A 120 -8.42 -0.57 18.88
N HIS A 121 -7.97 0.04 19.96
CA HIS A 121 -8.54 -0.21 21.28
C HIS A 121 -10.05 0.08 21.30
N GLY A 122 -10.81 -0.82 21.91
CA GLY A 122 -12.26 -0.69 22.03
C GLY A 122 -13.08 -1.14 20.82
N TRP A 123 -12.46 -1.86 19.87
CA TRP A 123 -13.21 -2.63 18.89
C TRP A 123 -13.74 -3.92 19.54
N ASP A 124 -15.05 -4.14 19.42
CA ASP A 124 -15.70 -5.40 19.79
C ASP A 124 -15.77 -6.36 18.58
N LYS A 125 -16.35 -7.54 18.80
CA LYS A 125 -16.50 -8.54 17.74
C LYS A 125 -17.26 -8.00 16.53
N LEU A 126 -18.32 -7.21 16.74
CA LEU A 126 -19.11 -6.66 15.65
C LEU A 126 -18.30 -5.63 14.84
N ASP A 127 -17.43 -4.83 15.49
CA ASP A 127 -16.53 -3.91 14.79
C ASP A 127 -15.59 -4.69 13.85
N TRP A 128 -15.01 -5.80 14.32
CA TRP A 128 -14.16 -6.65 13.49
C TRP A 128 -14.93 -7.32 12.36
N ASP A 129 -16.14 -7.82 12.59
CA ASP A 129 -16.98 -8.42 11.56
C ASP A 129 -17.36 -7.39 10.48
N VAL A 130 -17.71 -6.18 10.89
CA VAL A 130 -17.98 -5.05 9.97
C VAL A 130 -16.71 -4.67 9.20
N TYR A 131 -15.55 -4.58 9.86
CA TYR A 131 -14.27 -4.31 9.21
C TYR A 131 -13.96 -5.33 8.11
N GLU A 132 -14.04 -6.62 8.40
CA GLU A 132 -13.76 -7.68 7.42
C GLU A 132 -14.67 -7.58 6.18
N LEU A 133 -15.96 -7.31 6.38
CA LEU A 133 -16.89 -7.18 5.27
C LEU A 133 -16.77 -5.85 4.51
N MET A 134 -16.31 -4.78 5.17
CA MET A 134 -16.18 -3.42 4.62
C MET A 134 -14.77 -3.06 4.15
N LYS A 135 -13.83 -4.00 4.08
CA LYS A 135 -12.51 -3.77 3.46
C LYS A 135 -12.62 -3.19 2.05
N ASN A 136 -13.67 -3.55 1.32
CA ASN A 136 -14.09 -2.82 0.13
C ASN A 136 -15.16 -1.79 0.52
N PRO A 137 -14.84 -0.48 0.55
CA PRO A 137 -15.74 0.57 1.02
C PRO A 137 -16.93 0.84 0.07
N PHE A 138 -16.94 0.24 -1.13
CA PHE A 138 -18.07 0.33 -2.04
C PHE A 138 -19.20 -0.67 -1.74
N LYS A 139 -19.00 -1.57 -0.78
CA LYS A 139 -20.08 -2.46 -0.34
C LYS A 139 -21.21 -1.67 0.32
N SER A 140 -22.42 -2.09 0.03
CA SER A 140 -23.61 -1.47 0.62
C SER A 140 -23.74 -1.85 2.09
N PHE A 141 -23.92 -0.87 2.98
CA PHE A 141 -24.21 -1.08 4.40
C PHE A 141 -25.44 -1.99 4.61
N TYR A 142 -26.44 -1.90 3.73
CA TYR A 142 -27.61 -2.75 3.77
C TYR A 142 -27.23 -4.24 3.55
N LYS A 143 -26.38 -4.54 2.56
CA LYS A 143 -25.94 -5.92 2.30
C LYS A 143 -25.12 -6.47 3.48
N VAL A 144 -24.25 -5.64 4.06
CA VAL A 144 -23.43 -6.01 5.23
C VAL A 144 -24.34 -6.21 6.45
N GLY A 145 -25.30 -5.33 6.67
CA GLY A 145 -26.27 -5.45 7.77
C GLY A 145 -27.07 -6.76 7.70
N ARG A 146 -27.53 -7.14 6.51
CA ARG A 146 -28.19 -8.45 6.31
C ARG A 146 -27.27 -9.63 6.63
N ALA A 147 -26.00 -9.57 6.20
CA ALA A 147 -25.03 -10.64 6.45
C ALA A 147 -24.71 -10.80 7.96
N LEU A 148 -24.72 -9.72 8.71
CA LEU A 148 -24.43 -9.69 10.16
C LEU A 148 -25.69 -9.71 11.03
N ASN A 149 -26.88 -9.76 10.43
CA ASN A 149 -28.17 -9.69 11.11
C ASN A 149 -28.33 -8.44 12.02
N VAL A 150 -27.88 -7.30 11.51
CA VAL A 150 -28.02 -5.98 12.18
C VAL A 150 -28.59 -4.95 11.21
N SER A 151 -29.03 -3.78 11.73
CA SER A 151 -29.52 -2.70 10.89
C SER A 151 -28.39 -2.08 10.06
N TRP A 152 -28.73 -1.50 8.91
CA TRP A 152 -27.74 -0.79 8.08
C TRP A 152 -27.18 0.45 8.81
N GLN A 153 -27.96 1.09 9.67
CA GLN A 153 -27.54 2.20 10.53
C GLN A 153 -26.45 1.73 11.50
N THR A 154 -26.65 0.58 12.15
CA THR A 154 -25.64 -0.02 13.02
C THR A 154 -24.32 -0.26 12.26
N VAL A 155 -24.39 -0.80 11.03
CA VAL A 155 -23.19 -0.98 10.20
C VAL A 155 -22.52 0.36 9.90
N GLN A 156 -23.28 1.38 9.54
CA GLN A 156 -22.76 2.72 9.26
C GLN A 156 -22.07 3.34 10.48
N ASP A 157 -22.67 3.24 11.65
CA ASP A 157 -22.09 3.77 12.90
C ASP A 157 -20.78 3.04 13.25
N ARG A 158 -20.79 1.70 13.14
CA ARG A 158 -19.59 0.89 13.33
C ARG A 158 -18.51 1.23 12.30
N PHE A 159 -18.88 1.38 11.05
CA PHE A 159 -17.95 1.78 9.99
C PHE A 159 -17.33 3.15 10.25
N ASN A 160 -18.10 4.13 10.67
CA ASN A 160 -17.60 5.46 11.04
C ASN A 160 -16.64 5.43 12.26
N LYS A 161 -16.79 4.47 13.16
CA LYS A 161 -15.87 4.21 14.26
C LYS A 161 -14.57 3.56 13.73
N ILE A 162 -14.70 2.54 12.91
CA ILE A 162 -13.60 1.72 12.37
C ILE A 162 -12.65 2.55 11.53
N ILE A 163 -13.19 3.38 10.62
CA ILE A 163 -12.37 4.14 9.64
C ILE A 163 -11.38 5.10 10.31
N LYS A 164 -11.60 5.48 11.54
CA LYS A 164 -10.69 6.34 12.31
C LYS A 164 -9.38 5.65 12.68
N ASN A 165 -9.38 4.32 12.71
CA ASN A 165 -8.20 3.50 13.01
C ASN A 165 -7.65 2.79 11.76
N CYS A 166 -8.22 3.06 10.61
CA CYS A 166 -7.81 2.43 9.36
C CYS A 166 -7.18 3.44 8.41
N LYS A 167 -6.39 2.92 7.49
CA LYS A 167 -5.88 3.66 6.34
C LYS A 167 -6.64 3.25 5.08
N ILE A 168 -6.81 4.21 4.18
CA ILE A 168 -7.39 3.94 2.87
C ILE A 168 -6.24 3.65 1.93
N TRP A 169 -6.22 2.45 1.37
CA TRP A 169 -5.25 2.02 0.38
C TRP A 169 -5.81 2.25 -1.01
N VAL A 170 -5.13 3.07 -1.77
CA VAL A 170 -5.41 3.34 -3.16
C VAL A 170 -4.10 3.54 -3.90
N LEU A 171 -3.93 2.88 -5.03
CA LEU A 171 -2.82 3.17 -5.92
C LEU A 171 -3.31 4.12 -7.00
N PHE A 172 -2.56 5.17 -7.24
CA PHE A 172 -2.70 6.05 -8.38
C PHE A 172 -1.48 5.88 -9.28
N LEU A 173 -1.71 5.34 -10.46
CA LEU A 173 -0.71 4.97 -11.46
C LEU A 173 -1.12 5.56 -12.80
N PRO A 174 -0.67 6.76 -13.16
CA PRO A 174 -1.19 7.54 -14.31
C PRO A 174 -1.21 6.83 -15.65
N LYS A 175 -0.33 5.84 -15.87
CA LYS A 175 -0.24 5.05 -17.11
C LYS A 175 -1.01 3.73 -17.05
N GLY A 176 -1.68 3.41 -15.93
CA GLY A 176 -2.27 2.11 -15.66
C GLY A 176 -1.27 1.10 -15.06
N TYR A 177 -1.76 0.23 -14.19
CA TYR A 177 -0.94 -0.69 -13.39
C TYR A 177 0.01 -1.55 -14.23
N ASP A 178 -0.47 -2.08 -15.35
CA ASP A 178 0.29 -3.01 -16.19
C ASP A 178 1.43 -2.36 -16.97
N ASN A 179 1.49 -1.02 -16.98
CA ASN A 179 2.54 -0.26 -17.65
C ASN A 179 3.69 0.14 -16.72
N TYR A 180 3.72 -0.42 -15.51
CA TYR A 180 4.80 -0.20 -14.55
C TYR A 180 5.52 -1.47 -14.20
N HIS A 181 6.85 -1.40 -14.17
CA HIS A 181 7.67 -2.40 -13.50
C HIS A 181 7.65 -2.15 -12.01
N GLN A 182 7.59 -3.21 -11.24
CA GLN A 182 7.54 -3.12 -9.78
C GLN A 182 8.89 -3.49 -9.19
N ALA A 183 9.27 -2.84 -8.10
CA ALA A 183 10.43 -3.22 -7.31
C ALA A 183 10.18 -3.06 -5.83
N TYR A 184 10.82 -3.90 -5.03
CA TYR A 184 10.96 -3.75 -3.60
C TYR A 184 12.34 -3.21 -3.27
N LEU A 185 12.37 -2.12 -2.52
CA LEU A 185 13.58 -1.53 -1.96
C LEU A 185 13.48 -1.66 -0.45
N MET A 186 14.31 -2.50 0.15
CA MET A 186 14.32 -2.73 1.59
C MET A 186 15.62 -2.18 2.18
N PHE A 187 15.53 -1.36 3.21
CA PHE A 187 16.68 -0.71 3.84
C PHE A 187 16.34 -0.20 5.24
N LYS A 188 17.37 0.22 5.97
CA LYS A 188 17.26 0.93 7.25
C LYS A 188 17.60 2.39 7.06
N THR A 189 16.92 3.27 7.80
CA THR A 189 17.22 4.72 7.80
C THR A 189 16.75 5.39 9.08
N GLU A 190 17.39 6.52 9.41
CA GLU A 190 16.95 7.41 10.47
C GLU A 190 16.07 8.57 9.93
N TYR A 191 15.83 8.63 8.62
CA TYR A 191 15.14 9.71 7.92
C TYR A 191 13.72 9.34 7.48
N GLU A 192 13.03 8.49 8.25
CA GLU A 192 11.75 7.90 7.84
C GLU A 192 10.67 8.94 7.53
N THR A 193 10.55 9.99 8.37
CA THR A 193 9.56 11.06 8.16
C THR A 193 9.86 11.91 6.95
N ASP A 194 11.13 12.13 6.66
CA ASP A 194 11.57 12.91 5.50
C ASP A 194 11.38 12.11 4.22
N LEU A 195 11.76 10.83 4.23
CA LEU A 195 11.48 9.87 3.15
C LEU A 195 10.00 9.89 2.78
N ARG A 196 9.10 9.77 3.77
CA ARG A 196 7.65 9.79 3.52
C ARG A 196 7.20 11.08 2.83
N LYS A 197 7.75 12.25 3.25
CA LYS A 197 7.45 13.55 2.62
C LYS A 197 8.01 13.66 1.20
N GLU A 198 9.19 13.12 0.96
CA GLU A 198 9.80 13.11 -0.38
C GLU A 198 8.98 12.25 -1.35
N LEU A 199 8.55 11.06 -0.91
CA LEU A 199 7.70 10.18 -1.71
C LEU A 199 6.34 10.80 -2.08
N GLN A 200 5.81 11.74 -1.26
CA GLN A 200 4.61 12.51 -1.62
C GLN A 200 4.80 13.46 -2.80
N LYS A 201 6.04 13.75 -3.20
CA LYS A 201 6.37 14.66 -4.32
C LYS A 201 6.40 13.95 -5.67
N LEU A 202 6.33 12.63 -5.69
CA LEU A 202 6.32 11.82 -6.91
C LEU A 202 5.01 11.97 -7.68
N ASP A 203 4.97 11.44 -8.91
CA ASP A 203 3.81 11.46 -9.79
C ASP A 203 2.86 10.27 -9.60
N ARG A 204 3.30 9.26 -8.85
CA ARG A 204 2.58 7.99 -8.64
C ARG A 204 2.71 7.51 -7.20
N THR A 205 1.78 6.65 -6.81
CA THR A 205 1.78 6.07 -5.48
C THR A 205 3.03 5.20 -5.25
N THR A 206 3.59 5.32 -4.05
CA THR A 206 4.57 4.39 -3.50
C THR A 206 3.95 3.76 -2.25
N VAL A 207 4.15 2.47 -2.04
CA VAL A 207 3.72 1.81 -0.80
C VAL A 207 4.91 1.70 0.14
N ILE A 208 4.73 2.11 1.38
CA ILE A 208 5.72 2.00 2.44
C ILE A 208 5.24 1.03 3.51
N TYR A 209 6.12 0.14 3.93
CA TYR A 209 5.96 -0.73 5.08
C TYR A 209 7.11 -0.48 6.05
N LYS A 210 6.81 -0.50 7.36
CA LYS A 210 7.81 -0.43 8.42
C LYS A 210 7.61 -1.57 9.40
N PHE A 211 8.67 -2.27 9.69
CA PHE A 211 8.74 -3.32 10.69
C PHE A 211 10.14 -3.30 11.32
N GLU A 212 10.19 -3.35 12.64
CA GLU A 212 11.42 -3.15 13.41
C GLU A 212 12.13 -1.83 13.02
N ASP A 213 13.36 -1.88 12.56
CA ASP A 213 14.14 -0.74 12.06
C ASP A 213 14.21 -0.69 10.52
N THR A 214 13.40 -1.51 9.85
CA THR A 214 13.44 -1.72 8.42
C THR A 214 12.27 -1.04 7.72
N ILE A 215 12.59 -0.34 6.63
CA ILE A 215 11.62 0.18 5.67
C ILE A 215 11.65 -0.71 4.43
N LEU A 216 10.48 -1.08 3.94
CA LEU A 216 10.29 -1.70 2.63
C LEU A 216 9.40 -0.79 1.79
N LEU A 217 9.94 -0.33 0.67
CA LEU A 217 9.19 0.41 -0.34
C LEU A 217 8.77 -0.54 -1.45
N HIS A 218 7.50 -0.49 -1.84
CA HIS A 218 7.02 -1.04 -3.08
C HIS A 218 6.85 0.12 -4.07
N VAL A 219 7.74 0.18 -5.05
CA VAL A 219 7.82 1.26 -6.04
C VAL A 219 7.36 0.77 -7.41
N PHE A 220 6.78 1.70 -8.18
CA PHE A 220 6.30 1.47 -9.54
C PHE A 220 7.16 2.30 -10.49
N LEU A 221 7.90 1.63 -11.37
CA LEU A 221 8.86 2.22 -12.30
C LEU A 221 8.30 2.18 -13.72
N ASP A 222 8.23 3.30 -14.40
CA ASP A 222 7.63 3.44 -15.74
C ASP A 222 8.63 3.29 -16.89
N GLU A 223 9.86 2.94 -16.58
CA GLU A 223 10.90 2.73 -17.56
C GLU A 223 11.25 1.26 -17.68
N ILE A 224 11.61 0.83 -18.91
CA ILE A 224 12.17 -0.49 -19.14
C ILE A 224 13.39 -0.69 -18.24
N LEU A 225 13.56 -1.87 -17.66
CA LEU A 225 14.63 -2.23 -16.72
C LEU A 225 16.03 -1.66 -17.07
N LEU A 226 16.35 -1.53 -18.35
CA LEU A 226 17.59 -0.94 -18.83
C LEU A 226 17.73 0.57 -18.57
N LYS A 227 16.63 1.29 -18.37
CA LYS A 227 16.64 2.73 -18.07
C LYS A 227 16.37 3.03 -16.59
N SER A 228 15.86 2.07 -15.84
CA SER A 228 15.63 2.22 -14.39
C SER A 228 16.90 2.20 -13.54
N HIS A 229 18.08 2.01 -14.18
CA HIS A 229 19.37 2.06 -13.48
C HIS A 229 19.60 3.37 -12.70
N HIS A 230 19.03 4.48 -13.13
CA HIS A 230 19.13 5.77 -12.43
C HIS A 230 18.50 5.70 -11.04
N TYR A 231 17.32 5.07 -10.88
CA TYR A 231 16.65 4.92 -9.60
C TYR A 231 17.45 4.04 -8.64
N TYR A 232 17.90 2.88 -9.11
CA TYR A 232 18.74 1.99 -8.30
C TYR A 232 20.05 2.65 -7.92
N ARG A 233 20.72 3.30 -8.89
CA ARG A 233 21.95 4.06 -8.65
C ARG A 233 21.77 5.11 -7.55
N HIS A 234 20.68 5.85 -7.57
CA HIS A 234 20.40 6.86 -6.56
C HIS A 234 20.30 6.25 -5.15
N PHE A 235 19.58 5.13 -4.98
CA PHE A 235 19.53 4.44 -3.70
C PHE A 235 20.89 3.88 -3.27
N PHE A 236 21.74 3.43 -4.20
CA PHE A 236 23.12 3.06 -3.89
C PHE A 236 23.97 4.26 -3.50
N GLU A 237 23.73 5.44 -4.05
CA GLU A 237 24.38 6.70 -3.63
C GLU A 237 23.97 7.10 -2.22
N LEU A 238 22.68 7.06 -1.88
CA LEU A 238 22.19 7.27 -0.51
C LEU A 238 22.81 6.27 0.49
N LYS A 239 23.00 5.02 0.08
CA LYS A 239 23.71 4.03 0.90
C LYS A 239 25.18 4.39 1.10
N ARG A 240 25.87 4.81 0.05
CA ARG A 240 27.29 5.22 0.11
C ARG A 240 27.48 6.46 0.99
N GLU A 241 26.52 7.38 1.01
CA GLU A 241 26.49 8.57 1.85
C GLU A 241 26.11 8.26 3.31
N GLY A 242 25.73 7.01 3.62
CA GLY A 242 25.33 6.59 4.96
C GLY A 242 23.93 7.07 5.37
N THR A 243 23.14 7.56 4.43
CA THR A 243 21.76 8.00 4.68
C THR A 243 20.80 6.80 4.82
N ILE A 244 21.08 5.74 4.10
CA ILE A 244 20.40 4.44 4.23
C ILE A 244 21.42 3.32 4.41
N HIS A 245 20.99 2.22 5.05
CA HIS A 245 21.84 1.06 5.34
C HIS A 245 21.12 -0.22 4.90
N ASP A 246 21.87 -1.30 4.73
CA ASP A 246 21.36 -2.63 4.43
C ASP A 246 20.42 -2.67 3.20
N LEU A 247 20.71 -1.81 2.20
CA LEU A 247 19.90 -1.76 0.98
C LEU A 247 19.87 -3.12 0.28
N ARG A 248 18.66 -3.59 0.01
CA ARG A 248 18.33 -4.80 -0.74
C ARG A 248 17.30 -4.47 -1.79
N VAL A 249 17.41 -5.11 -2.94
CA VAL A 249 16.55 -4.87 -4.10
C VAL A 249 15.97 -6.18 -4.58
N SER A 250 14.66 -6.19 -4.85
CA SER A 250 13.99 -7.36 -5.40
C SER A 250 12.87 -6.95 -6.36
N VAL A 251 12.56 -7.82 -7.30
CA VAL A 251 11.51 -7.62 -8.30
C VAL A 251 10.38 -8.60 -8.01
N PRO A 252 9.16 -8.13 -7.73
CA PRO A 252 7.98 -8.99 -7.61
C PRO A 252 7.76 -9.79 -8.89
N ILE A 253 7.47 -11.08 -8.76
CA ILE A 253 7.13 -11.99 -9.86
C ILE A 253 5.64 -12.28 -9.84
N GLU A 254 5.13 -12.69 -8.68
CA GLU A 254 3.74 -12.99 -8.45
C GLU A 254 3.30 -12.46 -7.09
N TRP A 255 2.02 -12.14 -6.97
CA TRP A 255 1.42 -11.72 -5.72
C TRP A 255 0.03 -12.30 -5.52
N HIS A 256 -0.39 -12.40 -4.28
CA HIS A 256 -1.72 -12.85 -3.89
C HIS A 256 -2.25 -12.05 -2.70
N SER A 257 -3.51 -11.68 -2.78
CA SER A 257 -4.27 -11.20 -1.64
C SER A 257 -5.72 -11.68 -1.77
N PRO A 258 -6.32 -12.27 -0.72
CA PRO A 258 -7.71 -12.70 -0.76
C PRO A 258 -8.70 -11.53 -0.88
N TYR A 259 -8.22 -10.30 -0.84
CA TYR A 259 -9.03 -9.07 -0.82
C TYR A 259 -8.96 -8.26 -2.12
N TRP A 260 -8.17 -8.70 -3.10
CA TRP A 260 -8.00 -8.05 -4.41
C TRP A 260 -8.58 -8.89 -5.54
#